data_f53be8206ad5614d6e493c7550095a24
#
_entry.id   f53be8206ad5614d6e493c7550095a24
#
_cell.length_a   1.000
_cell.length_b   1.000
_cell.length_c   1.000
_cell.angle_alpha   90.00
_cell.angle_beta   90.00
_cell.angle_gamma   90.00
#
_symmetry.space_group_name_H-M   'P 1'
#
loop_
_entity.id
_entity.type
_entity.pdbx_description
1 polymer ?
#
loop_
_entity_poly.entity_id
_entity_poly.type
_entity_poly.pdbx_seq_one_letter_code
_entity_poly.pdbx_strand_id
1 'polypeptide(L)'
;MLIPIAGVLSKDDVRQFRAQLATAPWEDGLKTAGTLARAVKRNQQLADGSPLAVELGNQILRKLGNHPLFISAALPSRIYPPKFNRYADGGTYGAHVDSAVMQVPGTNVTVRSDLSATLFLSEPEDYDGGELLIEEMYGAQSVKLPAGDLVLYPSKSLH
;
A
#
# COMPACT_ATOMS: atom_id res chain seq x y z
N MET A 1 -9.54 -12.27 -7.24
CA MET A 1 -8.14 -12.70 -7.56
C MET A 1 -7.22 -12.04 -6.52
N LEU A 2 -6.44 -12.84 -5.83
CA LEU A 2 -5.48 -12.42 -4.82
C LEU A 2 -4.14 -13.06 -5.15
N ILE A 3 -3.09 -12.24 -5.38
CA ILE A 3 -1.79 -12.76 -5.80
C ILE A 3 -0.71 -12.24 -4.84
N PRO A 4 -0.14 -13.11 -3.99
CA PRO A 4 1.05 -12.77 -3.21
C PRO A 4 2.30 -12.80 -4.11
N ILE A 5 3.17 -11.82 -3.92
CA ILE A 5 4.44 -11.68 -4.63
C ILE A 5 5.55 -11.54 -3.60
N ALA A 6 6.34 -12.59 -3.46
CA ALA A 6 7.42 -12.63 -2.48
C ALA A 6 8.63 -11.82 -2.93
N GLY A 7 9.34 -11.22 -1.97
CA GLY A 7 10.67 -10.67 -2.17
C GLY A 7 10.71 -9.44 -3.09
N VAL A 8 9.71 -8.58 -3.08
CA VAL A 8 9.77 -7.29 -3.77
C VAL A 8 10.88 -6.43 -3.19
N LEU A 9 10.99 -6.43 -1.86
CA LEU A 9 12.13 -5.86 -1.15
C LEU A 9 12.89 -6.98 -0.42
N SER A 10 14.21 -6.89 -0.38
CA SER A 10 15.03 -7.75 0.48
C SER A 10 14.85 -7.37 1.95
N LYS A 11 15.29 -8.24 2.87
CA LYS A 11 15.27 -7.91 4.30
C LYS A 11 16.18 -6.71 4.62
N ASP A 12 17.28 -6.53 3.89
CA ASP A 12 18.13 -5.35 4.01
C ASP A 12 17.42 -4.09 3.53
N ASP A 13 16.74 -4.14 2.40
CA ASP A 13 15.92 -3.03 1.92
C ASP A 13 14.86 -2.63 2.95
N VAL A 14 14.16 -3.61 3.53
CA VAL A 14 13.16 -3.37 4.56
C VAL A 14 13.78 -2.67 5.78
N ARG A 15 14.93 -3.14 6.25
CA ARG A 15 15.63 -2.50 7.39
C ARG A 15 15.98 -1.05 7.11
N GLN A 16 16.49 -0.75 5.91
CA GLN A 16 16.82 0.61 5.50
C GLN A 16 15.57 1.49 5.40
N PHE A 17 14.49 0.99 4.83
CA PHE A 17 13.21 1.69 4.75
C PHE A 17 12.68 2.01 6.16
N ARG A 18 12.65 1.02 7.03
CA ARG A 18 12.13 1.19 8.40
C ARG A 18 12.97 2.18 9.20
N ALA A 19 14.29 2.18 9.05
CA ALA A 19 15.18 3.13 9.72
C ALA A 19 14.84 4.57 9.32
N GLN A 20 14.59 4.83 8.06
CA GLN A 20 14.21 6.16 7.56
C GLN A 20 12.77 6.52 7.95
N LEU A 21 11.84 5.56 7.91
CA LEU A 21 10.44 5.78 8.25
C LEU A 21 10.22 6.00 9.76
N ALA A 22 11.12 5.50 10.60
CA ALA A 22 11.02 5.67 12.07
C ALA A 22 11.03 7.14 12.51
N THR A 23 11.75 8.00 11.79
CA THR A 23 11.86 9.44 12.08
C THR A 23 11.13 10.30 11.05
N ALA A 24 10.29 9.72 10.21
CA ALA A 24 9.57 10.43 9.17
C ALA A 24 8.47 11.33 9.77
N PRO A 25 8.07 12.40 9.04
CA PRO A 25 7.01 13.31 9.48
C PRO A 25 5.62 12.71 9.17
N TRP A 26 5.22 11.74 9.97
CA TRP A 26 3.90 11.13 9.87
C TRP A 26 2.80 12.13 10.17
N GLU A 27 1.73 12.08 9.39
CA GLU A 27 0.57 12.94 9.58
C GLU A 27 -0.73 12.12 9.57
N ASP A 28 -1.83 12.76 9.99
CA ASP A 28 -3.15 12.10 10.05
C ASP A 28 -3.61 11.69 8.65
N GLY A 29 -3.95 10.42 8.50
CA GLY A 29 -4.46 9.84 7.26
C GLY A 29 -5.79 10.40 6.79
N LEU A 30 -6.54 11.11 7.63
CA LEU A 30 -7.79 11.77 7.24
C LEU A 30 -7.60 12.88 6.22
N LYS A 31 -6.40 13.44 6.09
CA LYS A 31 -6.10 14.49 5.13
C LYS A 31 -6.34 14.08 3.67
N THR A 32 -6.20 12.79 3.36
CA THR A 32 -6.38 12.26 1.99
C THR A 32 -7.59 11.35 1.84
N ALA A 33 -8.37 11.16 2.92
CA ALA A 33 -9.56 10.32 2.87
C ALA A 33 -10.71 11.04 2.15
N GLY A 34 -11.33 10.35 1.20
CA GLY A 34 -12.61 10.78 0.63
C GLY A 34 -13.73 10.77 1.65
N THR A 35 -14.86 11.38 1.33
CA THR A 35 -15.97 11.60 2.27
C THR A 35 -16.43 10.31 2.97
N LEU A 36 -16.57 9.23 2.23
CA LEU A 36 -17.01 7.94 2.79
C LEU A 36 -15.93 7.26 3.64
N ALA A 37 -14.67 7.36 3.23
CA ALA A 37 -13.57 6.73 3.94
C ALA A 37 -13.22 7.44 5.26
N ARG A 38 -13.55 8.72 5.41
CA ARG A 38 -13.25 9.50 6.63
C ARG A 38 -13.87 8.91 7.90
N ALA A 39 -15.01 8.26 7.78
CA ALA A 39 -15.71 7.68 8.92
C ALA A 39 -15.00 6.42 9.48
N VAL A 40 -14.20 5.76 8.67
CA VAL A 40 -13.61 4.44 8.98
C VAL A 40 -12.08 4.43 8.98
N LYS A 41 -11.42 5.54 8.64
CA LYS A 41 -9.96 5.62 8.52
C LYS A 41 -9.34 6.24 9.77
N ARG A 42 -8.50 5.48 10.45
CA ARG A 42 -7.72 5.91 11.62
C ARG A 42 -6.29 5.43 11.47
N ASN A 43 -5.50 6.13 10.67
CA ASN A 43 -4.08 5.81 10.45
C ASN A 43 -3.24 7.06 10.32
N GLN A 44 -1.95 6.87 10.16
CA GLN A 44 -0.99 7.90 9.80
C GLN A 44 -0.43 7.63 8.42
N GLN A 45 -0.01 8.68 7.73
CA GLN A 45 0.58 8.60 6.39
C GLN A 45 1.69 9.62 6.23
N LEU A 46 2.58 9.39 5.27
CA LEU A 46 3.47 10.44 4.79
C LEU A 46 2.70 11.33 3.80
N ALA A 47 2.99 12.63 3.85
CA ALA A 47 2.40 13.57 2.88
C ALA A 47 2.78 13.18 1.45
N ASP A 48 1.82 13.29 0.54
CA ASP A 48 2.10 13.14 -0.89
C ASP A 48 3.13 14.18 -1.31
N GLY A 49 4.15 13.71 -2.05
CA GLY A 49 5.23 14.59 -2.51
C GLY A 49 6.28 14.94 -1.45
N SER A 50 6.22 14.38 -0.23
CA SER A 50 7.32 14.53 0.72
C SER A 50 8.60 13.92 0.11
N PRO A 51 9.79 14.53 0.33
CA PRO A 51 11.03 14.03 -0.27
C PRO A 51 11.30 12.56 0.05
N LEU A 52 11.05 12.13 1.27
CA LEU A 52 11.25 10.74 1.69
C LEU A 52 10.26 9.79 0.98
N ALA A 53 8.98 10.15 0.91
CA ALA A 53 7.97 9.33 0.22
C ALA A 53 8.31 9.18 -1.26
N VAL A 54 8.76 10.25 -1.93
CA VAL A 54 9.18 10.21 -3.32
C VAL A 54 10.41 9.31 -3.52
N GLU A 55 11.43 9.47 -2.67
CA GLU A 55 12.66 8.67 -2.76
C GLU A 55 12.40 7.18 -2.56
N LEU A 56 11.74 6.81 -1.46
CA LEU A 56 11.43 5.41 -1.17
C LEU A 56 10.43 4.84 -2.19
N GLY A 57 9.45 5.63 -2.60
CA GLY A 57 8.50 5.26 -3.63
C GLY A 57 9.18 4.93 -4.96
N ASN A 58 10.14 5.74 -5.38
CA ASN A 58 10.93 5.48 -6.60
C ASN A 58 11.75 4.20 -6.50
N GLN A 59 12.30 3.90 -5.33
CA GLN A 59 13.00 2.61 -5.11
C GLN A 59 12.05 1.42 -5.27
N ILE A 60 10.83 1.50 -4.72
CA ILE A 60 9.81 0.46 -4.89
C ILE A 60 9.46 0.31 -6.38
N LEU A 61 9.22 1.40 -7.09
CA LEU A 61 8.86 1.36 -8.51
C LEU A 61 9.96 0.71 -9.35
N ARG A 62 11.24 0.96 -9.06
CA ARG A 62 12.35 0.26 -9.72
C ARG A 62 12.35 -1.23 -9.45
N LYS A 63 12.12 -1.64 -8.20
CA LYS A 63 12.03 -3.07 -7.84
C LYS A 63 10.88 -3.76 -8.56
N LEU A 64 9.71 -3.13 -8.61
CA LEU A 64 8.54 -3.65 -9.32
C LEU A 64 8.77 -3.77 -10.82
N GLY A 65 9.39 -2.76 -11.43
CA GLY A 65 9.72 -2.75 -12.84
C GLY A 65 10.73 -3.82 -13.27
N ASN A 66 11.46 -4.39 -12.33
CA ASN A 66 12.41 -5.49 -12.54
C ASN A 66 11.94 -6.83 -11.95
N HIS A 67 10.70 -6.91 -11.48
CA HIS A 67 10.17 -8.13 -10.87
C HIS A 67 9.27 -8.89 -11.86
N PRO A 68 9.73 -10.02 -12.42
CA PRO A 68 9.00 -10.72 -13.51
C PRO A 68 7.58 -11.14 -13.12
N LEU A 69 7.39 -11.65 -11.90
CA LEU A 69 6.07 -12.07 -11.44
C LEU A 69 5.11 -10.88 -11.31
N PHE A 70 5.59 -9.75 -10.78
CA PHE A 70 4.78 -8.54 -10.69
C PHE A 70 4.34 -8.07 -12.07
N ILE A 71 5.27 -7.99 -13.03
CA ILE A 71 4.98 -7.56 -14.39
C ILE A 71 3.95 -8.48 -15.04
N SER A 72 4.14 -9.79 -14.92
CA SER A 72 3.25 -10.78 -15.53
C SER A 72 1.85 -10.78 -14.90
N ALA A 73 1.77 -10.59 -13.59
CA ALA A 73 0.51 -10.62 -12.86
C ALA A 73 -0.30 -9.32 -12.99
N ALA A 74 0.39 -8.18 -12.96
CA ALA A 74 -0.26 -6.88 -12.94
C ALA A 74 -0.43 -6.27 -14.34
N LEU A 75 0.45 -6.59 -15.29
CA LEU A 75 0.50 -5.97 -16.63
C LEU A 75 0.32 -4.44 -16.57
N PRO A 76 1.15 -3.73 -15.79
CA PRO A 76 0.87 -2.34 -15.46
C PRO A 76 1.06 -1.42 -16.68
N SER A 77 0.04 -0.63 -16.98
CA SER A 77 0.17 0.52 -17.90
C SER A 77 0.73 1.72 -17.15
N ARG A 78 0.22 1.97 -15.95
CA ARG A 78 0.67 3.04 -15.05
C ARG A 78 0.61 2.53 -13.62
N ILE A 79 1.54 3.02 -12.79
CA ILE A 79 1.55 2.74 -11.35
C ILE A 79 1.42 4.08 -10.64
N TYR A 80 0.39 4.20 -9.81
CA TYR A 80 0.24 5.37 -8.93
C TYR A 80 1.41 5.42 -7.94
N PRO A 81 1.97 6.59 -7.64
CA PRO A 81 3.08 6.70 -6.69
C PRO A 81 2.76 6.01 -5.36
N PRO A 82 3.65 5.16 -4.83
CA PRO A 82 3.43 4.48 -3.57
C PRO A 82 3.12 5.43 -2.43
N LYS A 83 2.10 5.10 -1.64
CA LYS A 83 1.74 5.80 -0.41
C LYS A 83 2.26 5.01 0.79
N PHE A 84 2.76 5.71 1.80
CA PHE A 84 3.24 5.10 3.03
C PHE A 84 2.23 5.34 4.14
N ASN A 85 1.77 4.25 4.74
CA ASN A 85 0.78 4.27 5.81
C ASN A 85 1.33 3.60 7.06
N ARG A 86 0.94 4.11 8.22
CA ARG A 86 1.27 3.53 9.52
C ARG A 86 0.02 3.34 10.35
N TYR A 87 -0.14 2.14 10.87
CA TYR A 87 -1.22 1.75 11.77
C TYR A 87 -0.59 1.46 13.14
N ALA A 88 -0.75 2.36 14.08
CA ALA A 88 -0.22 2.26 15.44
C ALA A 88 -1.32 2.61 16.43
N ASP A 89 -1.15 2.17 17.69
CA ASP A 89 -2.05 2.52 18.80
C ASP A 89 -3.54 2.24 18.49
N GLY A 90 -3.82 1.07 17.92
CA GLY A 90 -5.17 0.67 17.53
C GLY A 90 -5.68 1.34 16.26
N GLY A 91 -4.80 1.91 15.46
CA GLY A 91 -5.15 2.47 14.15
C GLY A 91 -5.77 1.43 13.23
N THR A 92 -6.78 1.84 12.47
CA THR A 92 -7.52 0.97 11.55
C THR A 92 -7.88 1.71 10.27
N TYR A 93 -8.19 0.94 9.25
CA TYR A 93 -8.91 1.41 8.09
C TYR A 93 -10.06 0.44 7.84
N GLY A 94 -11.29 0.88 8.12
CA GLY A 94 -12.47 0.04 7.96
C GLY A 94 -12.79 -0.26 6.50
N ALA A 95 -13.78 -1.10 6.29
CA ALA A 95 -14.17 -1.57 4.97
C ALA A 95 -14.42 -0.44 3.98
N HIS A 96 -13.71 -0.48 2.85
CA HIS A 96 -13.82 0.51 1.77
C HIS A 96 -13.42 -0.13 0.44
N VAL A 97 -13.68 0.58 -0.63
CA VAL A 97 -13.12 0.31 -1.96
C VAL A 97 -12.23 1.47 -2.38
N ASP A 98 -11.20 1.19 -3.14
CA ASP A 98 -10.31 2.23 -3.63
C ASP A 98 -10.98 3.10 -4.70
N SER A 99 -10.51 4.32 -4.84
CA SER A 99 -11.00 5.22 -5.87
C SER A 99 -10.73 4.67 -7.27
N ALA A 100 -11.75 4.64 -8.11
CA ALA A 100 -11.65 4.10 -9.47
C ALA A 100 -10.68 4.91 -10.36
N VAL A 101 -10.58 6.21 -10.11
CA VAL A 101 -9.67 7.11 -10.82
C VAL A 101 -8.95 7.98 -9.81
N MET A 102 -7.63 8.02 -9.91
CA MET A 102 -6.77 8.81 -9.03
C MET A 102 -5.92 9.78 -9.83
N GLN A 103 -5.89 11.04 -9.42
CA GLN A 103 -5.00 12.04 -10.00
C GLN A 103 -3.63 11.96 -9.32
N VAL A 104 -2.57 11.87 -10.12
CA VAL A 104 -1.20 11.91 -9.60
C VAL A 104 -0.92 13.32 -9.08
N PRO A 105 -0.52 13.49 -7.80
CA PRO A 105 -0.31 14.79 -7.18
C PRO A 105 0.68 15.66 -7.98
N GLY A 106 0.35 16.93 -8.13
CA GLY A 106 1.17 17.91 -8.85
C GLY A 106 1.19 17.74 -10.38
N THR A 107 0.34 16.89 -10.93
CA THR A 107 0.25 16.66 -12.39
C THR A 107 -1.19 16.65 -12.88
N ASN A 108 -1.38 16.63 -14.21
CA ASN A 108 -2.67 16.42 -14.85
C ASN A 108 -2.89 14.94 -15.23
N VAL A 109 -2.00 14.05 -14.76
CA VAL A 109 -2.07 12.63 -15.07
C VAL A 109 -3.06 11.95 -14.13
N THR A 110 -3.98 11.17 -14.70
CA THR A 110 -4.88 10.30 -13.96
C THR A 110 -4.51 8.84 -14.16
N VAL A 111 -4.75 8.04 -13.14
CA VAL A 111 -4.56 6.58 -13.17
C VAL A 111 -5.91 5.93 -12.89
N ARG A 112 -6.36 5.04 -13.80
CA ARG A 112 -7.48 4.16 -13.51
C ARG A 112 -6.99 3.01 -12.63
N SER A 113 -7.63 2.83 -11.49
CA SER A 113 -7.27 1.80 -10.51
C SER A 113 -7.99 0.50 -10.85
N ASP A 114 -7.32 -0.39 -11.56
CA ASP A 114 -7.81 -1.74 -11.81
C ASP A 114 -7.34 -2.72 -10.75
N LEU A 115 -6.08 -2.57 -10.32
CA LEU A 115 -5.46 -3.36 -9.27
C LEU A 115 -4.91 -2.46 -8.17
N SER A 116 -5.04 -2.94 -6.95
CA SER A 116 -4.38 -2.39 -5.77
C SER A 116 -3.28 -3.32 -5.30
N ALA A 117 -2.29 -2.76 -4.64
CA ALA A 117 -1.17 -3.50 -4.09
C ALA A 117 -0.83 -3.02 -2.69
N THR A 118 -0.58 -3.94 -1.78
CA THR A 118 -0.06 -3.64 -0.45
C THR A 118 1.28 -4.32 -0.28
N LEU A 119 2.32 -3.51 -0.05
CA LEU A 119 3.66 -3.97 0.28
C LEU A 119 3.83 -3.92 1.80
N PHE A 120 4.12 -5.06 2.41
CA PHE A 120 4.29 -5.17 3.85
C PHE A 120 5.71 -4.77 4.24
N LEU A 121 5.83 -3.91 5.25
CA LEU A 121 7.12 -3.45 5.80
C LEU A 121 7.34 -3.88 7.25
N SER A 122 6.38 -4.58 7.85
CA SER A 122 6.49 -5.16 9.19
C SER A 122 6.36 -6.68 9.10
N GLU A 123 7.09 -7.41 9.95
CA GLU A 123 6.93 -8.85 10.03
C GLU A 123 5.59 -9.20 10.69
N PRO A 124 4.94 -10.32 10.32
CA PRO A 124 3.63 -10.69 10.87
C PRO A 124 3.59 -10.81 12.39
N GLU A 125 4.70 -11.24 12.98
CA GLU A 125 4.85 -11.41 14.44
C GLU A 125 5.08 -10.10 15.20
N ASP A 126 5.38 -8.99 14.50
CA ASP A 126 5.68 -7.71 15.12
C ASP A 126 4.42 -6.94 15.54
N TYR A 127 3.24 -7.40 15.15
CA TYR A 127 1.98 -6.73 15.46
C TYR A 127 0.83 -7.72 15.61
N ASP A 128 -0.10 -7.40 16.53
CA ASP A 128 -1.35 -8.12 16.70
C ASP A 128 -2.45 -7.48 15.87
N GLY A 129 -3.33 -8.28 15.27
CA GLY A 129 -4.32 -7.78 14.35
C GLY A 129 -3.67 -7.20 13.08
N GLY A 130 -4.29 -6.20 12.47
CA GLY A 130 -3.74 -5.49 11.31
C GLY A 130 -3.73 -6.32 10.03
N GLU A 131 -4.52 -7.38 9.97
CA GLU A 131 -4.71 -8.16 8.76
C GLU A 131 -5.40 -7.30 7.70
N LEU A 132 -4.94 -7.44 6.45
CA LEU A 132 -5.67 -6.93 5.29
C LEU A 132 -6.77 -7.94 4.96
N LEU A 133 -8.02 -7.55 5.19
CA LEU A 133 -9.18 -8.36 4.83
C LEU A 133 -9.63 -7.97 3.43
N ILE A 134 -9.78 -8.93 2.53
CA ILE A 134 -10.24 -8.71 1.17
C ILE A 134 -11.47 -9.57 0.94
N GLU A 135 -12.61 -8.93 0.67
CA GLU A 135 -13.84 -9.64 0.37
C GLU A 135 -13.90 -10.01 -1.11
N GLU A 136 -14.14 -11.27 -1.37
CA GLU A 136 -14.37 -11.81 -2.71
C GLU A 136 -15.73 -12.52 -2.77
N MET A 137 -16.15 -12.89 -3.95
CA MET A 137 -17.45 -13.53 -4.20
C MET A 137 -17.70 -14.79 -3.31
N TYR A 138 -16.65 -15.49 -2.96
CA TYR A 138 -16.73 -16.74 -2.21
C TYR A 138 -16.22 -16.63 -0.77
N GLY A 139 -16.12 -15.43 -0.23
CA GLY A 139 -15.73 -15.19 1.16
C GLY A 139 -14.60 -14.20 1.30
N ALA A 140 -14.25 -13.89 2.54
CA ALA A 140 -13.16 -12.97 2.87
C ALA A 140 -11.83 -13.71 3.00
N GLN A 141 -10.78 -13.11 2.49
CA GLN A 141 -9.40 -13.55 2.65
C GLN A 141 -8.69 -12.62 3.64
N SER A 142 -8.03 -13.21 4.63
CA SER A 142 -7.19 -12.48 5.58
C SER A 142 -5.73 -12.59 5.15
N VAL A 143 -5.07 -11.46 4.98
CA VAL A 143 -3.70 -11.40 4.46
C VAL A 143 -2.79 -10.69 5.44
N LYS A 144 -1.68 -11.34 5.79
CA LYS A 144 -0.63 -10.82 6.65
C LYS A 144 0.70 -11.44 6.22
N LEU A 145 1.44 -10.74 5.34
CA LEU A 145 2.63 -11.28 4.69
C LEU A 145 3.91 -10.86 5.41
N PRO A 146 5.01 -11.63 5.22
CA PRO A 146 6.34 -11.23 5.65
C PRO A 146 6.75 -9.86 5.09
N ALA A 147 7.57 -9.13 5.84
CA ALA A 147 8.10 -7.84 5.40
C ALA A 147 8.92 -8.00 4.10
N GLY A 148 8.64 -7.15 3.13
CA GLY A 148 9.22 -7.21 1.78
C GLY A 148 8.34 -7.89 0.75
N ASP A 149 7.28 -8.58 1.17
CA ASP A 149 6.33 -9.22 0.27
C ASP A 149 5.15 -8.28 -0.03
N LEU A 150 4.55 -8.49 -1.18
CA LEU A 150 3.46 -7.68 -1.70
C LEU A 150 2.26 -8.57 -2.03
N VAL A 151 1.06 -8.05 -1.87
CA VAL A 151 -0.16 -8.70 -2.37
C VAL A 151 -0.84 -7.79 -3.40
N LEU A 152 -1.23 -8.38 -4.54
CA LEU A 152 -2.08 -7.76 -5.55
C LEU A 152 -3.53 -8.22 -5.38
N TYR A 153 -4.46 -7.28 -5.50
CA TYR A 153 -5.90 -7.55 -5.44
C TYR A 153 -6.69 -6.55 -6.29
N PRO A 154 -7.92 -6.87 -6.71
CA PRO A 154 -8.75 -5.93 -7.47
C PRO A 154 -9.09 -4.69 -6.64
N SER A 155 -8.88 -3.50 -7.18
CA SER A 155 -9.18 -2.24 -6.50
C SER A 155 -10.65 -2.08 -6.12
N LYS A 156 -11.54 -2.74 -6.85
CA LYS A 156 -12.98 -2.74 -6.59
C LYS A 156 -13.44 -3.72 -5.50
N SER A 157 -12.53 -4.57 -5.00
CA SER A 157 -12.87 -5.46 -3.89
C SER A 157 -13.02 -4.64 -2.62
N LEU A 158 -14.03 -4.97 -1.81
CA LEU A 158 -14.16 -4.39 -0.48
C LEU A 158 -13.02 -4.93 0.38
N HIS A 159 -12.29 -4.06 1.01
CA HIS A 159 -11.16 -4.45 1.84
C HIS A 159 -10.96 -3.49 3.01
#